data_39d987e4381dcec39b5d82197305b73e
#
_entry.id   39d987e4381dcec39b5d82197305b73e
#
_cell.length_a   1.000
_cell.length_b   1.000
_cell.length_c   1.000
_cell.angle_alpha   90.00
_cell.angle_beta   90.00
_cell.angle_gamma   90.00
#
_symmetry.space_group_name_H-M   'P 1'
#
loop_
_entity.id
_entity.type
_entity.pdbx_description
1 polymer ?
#
loop_
_entity_poly.entity_id
_entity_poly.type
_entity_poly.pdbx_seq_one_letter_code
_entity_poly.pdbx_strand_id
1 'polypeptide(L)'
;MGLALIIAVFSFNKSPSLAYKIKNIELDNRSIYLVQRGTTGKLGNVARDFNIKNKYASHLGIGYIKNNALLIYHVYVNKNDKGNSLYVETIDNFIQPEDLNYLSIWQLKNIDPQKFNAIKSTLVQSEKQNINFDFNFDKGSKAYYCSEYIVDELKKNGIEIMSYHKKGVTGMISKVLKKDTLTYFPVDGFEGSNKATQVFEWIK
;
A
#
# COMPACT_ATOMS: atom_id res chain seq x y z
N MET A 1 -17.50 55.31 -32.31
CA MET A 1 -17.68 54.54 -31.06
C MET A 1 -17.19 53.13 -31.32
N GLY A 2 -15.97 52.80 -30.85
CA GLY A 2 -15.37 51.47 -31.01
C GLY A 2 -15.64 50.62 -29.77
N LEU A 3 -16.26 49.48 -29.97
CA LEU A 3 -16.55 48.49 -28.91
C LEU A 3 -15.29 47.63 -28.72
N ALA A 4 -14.58 47.81 -27.60
CA ALA A 4 -13.46 46.98 -27.24
C ALA A 4 -13.98 45.64 -26.64
N LEU A 5 -13.77 44.55 -27.36
CA LEU A 5 -14.09 43.19 -26.91
C LEU A 5 -13.00 42.73 -25.95
N ILE A 6 -13.27 42.70 -24.65
CA ILE A 6 -12.40 42.13 -23.63
C ILE A 6 -12.54 40.61 -23.67
N ILE A 7 -11.60 39.91 -24.29
CA ILE A 7 -11.49 38.45 -24.22
C ILE A 7 -10.83 38.10 -22.88
N ALA A 8 -11.62 37.65 -21.91
CA ALA A 8 -11.12 37.07 -20.69
C ALA A 8 -10.55 35.67 -20.99
N VAL A 9 -9.24 35.55 -21.02
CA VAL A 9 -8.55 34.25 -21.12
C VAL A 9 -8.62 33.57 -19.77
N PHE A 10 -9.56 32.68 -19.59
CA PHE A 10 -9.58 31.79 -18.44
C PHE A 10 -8.49 30.74 -18.62
N SER A 11 -7.35 30.96 -17.99
CA SER A 11 -6.32 29.93 -17.83
C SER A 11 -6.85 28.85 -16.88
N PHE A 12 -7.35 27.76 -17.43
CA PHE A 12 -7.62 26.55 -16.65
C PHE A 12 -6.28 25.96 -16.22
N ASN A 13 -5.81 26.31 -15.03
CA ASN A 13 -4.71 25.61 -14.39
C ASN A 13 -5.16 24.16 -14.10
N LYS A 14 -4.85 23.24 -15.00
CA LYS A 14 -5.01 21.80 -14.72
C LYS A 14 -4.16 21.47 -13.51
N SER A 15 -4.76 20.95 -12.46
CA SER A 15 -4.03 20.42 -11.32
C SER A 15 -2.98 19.41 -11.82
N PRO A 16 -1.73 19.46 -11.32
CA PRO A 16 -0.69 18.55 -11.76
C PRO A 16 -1.11 17.10 -11.56
N SER A 17 -0.75 16.24 -12.52
CA SER A 17 -1.06 14.81 -12.44
C SER A 17 -0.44 14.17 -11.20
N LEU A 18 -1.02 13.07 -10.70
CA LEU A 18 -0.48 12.34 -9.55
C LEU A 18 0.99 11.93 -9.79
N ALA A 19 1.30 11.45 -10.99
CA ALA A 19 2.67 11.09 -11.36
C ALA A 19 3.65 12.28 -11.24
N TYR A 20 3.22 13.49 -11.65
CA TYR A 20 4.03 14.70 -11.46
C TYR A 20 4.24 15.03 -9.99
N LYS A 21 3.19 14.92 -9.16
CA LYS A 21 3.30 15.14 -7.71
C LYS A 21 4.29 14.18 -7.06
N ILE A 22 4.23 12.90 -7.42
CA ILE A 22 5.13 11.87 -6.88
C ILE A 22 6.59 12.15 -7.25
N LYS A 23 6.87 12.54 -8.50
CA LYS A 23 8.23 12.85 -8.96
C LYS A 23 8.90 14.00 -8.22
N ASN A 24 8.11 14.88 -7.60
CA ASN A 24 8.60 16.03 -6.83
C ASN A 24 8.71 15.75 -5.32
N ILE A 25 8.49 14.51 -4.88
CA ILE A 25 8.71 14.13 -3.48
C ILE A 25 10.19 13.78 -3.30
N GLU A 26 10.83 14.43 -2.34
CA GLU A 26 12.17 14.05 -1.93
C GLU A 26 12.13 12.80 -1.05
N LEU A 27 12.44 11.65 -1.63
CA LEU A 27 12.54 10.38 -0.92
C LEU A 27 14.01 10.02 -0.69
N ASP A 28 14.34 9.70 0.56
CA ASP A 28 15.69 9.25 0.92
C ASP A 28 15.96 7.83 0.37
N ASN A 29 17.06 7.65 -0.34
CA ASN A 29 17.46 6.38 -0.96
C ASN A 29 17.96 5.32 0.04
N ARG A 30 18.09 5.66 1.32
CA ARG A 30 18.46 4.77 2.43
C ARG A 30 17.32 4.51 3.40
N SER A 31 16.10 4.76 2.96
CA SER A 31 14.89 4.56 3.77
C SER A 31 14.00 3.47 3.21
N ILE A 32 13.25 2.84 4.10
CA ILE A 32 12.17 1.90 3.77
C ILE A 32 10.84 2.64 3.85
N TYR A 33 9.99 2.38 2.88
CA TYR A 33 8.70 3.03 2.75
C TYR A 33 7.55 2.03 2.82
N LEU A 34 6.48 2.41 3.49
CA LEU A 34 5.17 1.77 3.36
C LEU A 34 4.34 2.62 2.41
N VAL A 35 3.70 1.99 1.46
CA VAL A 35 2.91 2.66 0.42
C VAL A 35 1.50 2.11 0.43
N GLN A 36 0.53 2.96 0.74
CA GLN A 36 -0.88 2.60 0.66
C GLN A 36 -1.49 3.13 -0.62
N ARG A 37 -2.37 2.35 -1.23
CA ARG A 37 -3.29 2.84 -2.26
C ARG A 37 -4.73 2.51 -1.90
N GLY A 38 -5.66 3.31 -2.42
CA GLY A 38 -7.09 3.07 -2.34
C GLY A 38 -7.71 3.02 -3.72
N THR A 39 -8.67 2.12 -3.91
CA THR A 39 -9.44 1.96 -5.14
C THR A 39 -10.93 1.94 -4.83
N THR A 40 -11.79 2.36 -5.76
CA THR A 40 -13.25 2.42 -5.56
C THR A 40 -13.97 1.11 -5.92
N GLY A 41 -13.26 0.11 -6.43
CA GLY A 41 -13.79 -1.19 -6.78
C GLY A 41 -14.32 -1.99 -5.58
N LYS A 42 -15.09 -3.04 -5.83
CA LYS A 42 -15.73 -3.85 -4.78
C LYS A 42 -14.75 -4.40 -3.74
N LEU A 43 -13.61 -4.91 -4.18
CA LEU A 43 -12.59 -5.44 -3.26
C LEU A 43 -11.95 -4.33 -2.41
N GLY A 44 -11.70 -3.17 -3.01
CA GLY A 44 -11.20 -2.01 -2.28
C GLY A 44 -12.19 -1.53 -1.21
N ASN A 45 -13.48 -1.50 -1.52
CA ASN A 45 -14.52 -1.15 -0.55
C ASN A 45 -14.54 -2.12 0.62
N VAL A 46 -14.52 -3.44 0.35
CA VAL A 46 -14.48 -4.46 1.41
C VAL A 46 -13.20 -4.31 2.27
N ALA A 47 -12.04 -4.11 1.66
CA ALA A 47 -10.80 -3.96 2.41
C ALA A 47 -10.83 -2.73 3.35
N ARG A 48 -11.42 -1.60 2.91
CA ARG A 48 -11.58 -0.40 3.74
C ARG A 48 -12.44 -0.61 4.98
N ASP A 49 -13.44 -1.48 4.90
CA ASP A 49 -14.28 -1.80 6.05
C ASP A 49 -13.51 -2.47 7.19
N PHE A 50 -12.32 -3.01 6.90
CA PHE A 50 -11.41 -3.62 7.86
C PHE A 50 -10.33 -2.68 8.39
N ASN A 51 -10.30 -1.43 7.99
CA ASN A 51 -9.40 -0.42 8.56
C ASN A 51 -9.86 0.03 9.95
N ILE A 52 -8.93 0.56 10.72
CA ILE A 52 -9.19 1.11 12.06
C ILE A 52 -9.75 2.53 11.93
N LYS A 53 -9.12 3.37 11.11
CA LYS A 53 -9.45 4.81 10.96
C LYS A 53 -9.43 5.30 9.52
N ASN A 54 -8.51 4.80 8.70
CA ASN A 54 -8.34 5.27 7.34
C ASN A 54 -9.50 4.83 6.45
N LYS A 55 -10.21 5.80 5.88
CA LYS A 55 -11.40 5.55 5.04
C LYS A 55 -11.07 5.29 3.57
N TYR A 56 -9.81 5.41 3.19
CA TYR A 56 -9.38 5.41 1.79
C TYR A 56 -8.49 4.23 1.43
N ALA A 57 -7.53 3.88 2.29
CA ALA A 57 -6.57 2.84 2.01
C ALA A 57 -7.24 1.46 1.89
N SER A 58 -6.92 0.72 0.83
CA SER A 58 -7.43 -0.63 0.60
C SER A 58 -6.33 -1.65 0.30
N HIS A 59 -5.08 -1.19 0.16
CA HIS A 59 -3.95 -2.03 -0.18
C HIS A 59 -2.66 -1.42 0.35
N LEU A 60 -1.70 -2.27 0.70
CA LEU A 60 -0.43 -1.88 1.30
C LEU A 60 0.73 -2.57 0.59
N GLY A 61 1.81 -1.82 0.33
CA GLY A 61 3.09 -2.28 -0.16
C GLY A 61 4.23 -1.79 0.71
N ILE A 62 5.39 -2.42 0.60
CA ILE A 62 6.65 -2.02 1.22
C ILE A 62 7.70 -1.82 0.15
N GLY A 63 8.56 -0.82 0.27
CA GLY A 63 9.54 -0.56 -0.77
C GLY A 63 10.73 0.29 -0.34
N TYR A 64 11.61 0.47 -1.29
CA TYR A 64 12.80 1.32 -1.18
C TYR A 64 13.17 1.91 -2.55
N ILE A 65 14.02 2.94 -2.55
CA ILE A 65 14.49 3.53 -3.81
C ILE A 65 15.54 2.63 -4.46
N LYS A 66 15.29 2.25 -5.72
CA LYS A 66 16.22 1.52 -6.59
C LYS A 66 16.26 2.20 -7.95
N ASN A 67 17.45 2.56 -8.42
CA ASN A 67 17.63 3.24 -9.72
C ASN A 67 16.76 4.51 -9.86
N ASN A 68 16.71 5.34 -8.83
CA ASN A 68 15.92 6.58 -8.74
C ASN A 68 14.40 6.38 -8.83
N ALA A 69 13.89 5.17 -8.63
CA ALA A 69 12.46 4.88 -8.57
C ALA A 69 12.11 4.18 -7.26
N LEU A 70 10.96 4.46 -6.68
CA LEU A 70 10.42 3.71 -5.55
C LEU A 70 9.94 2.35 -6.06
N LEU A 71 10.66 1.29 -5.71
CA LEU A 71 10.33 -0.10 -6.00
C LEU A 71 9.49 -0.66 -4.85
N ILE A 72 8.34 -1.22 -5.15
CA ILE A 72 7.33 -1.64 -4.18
C ILE A 72 7.10 -3.15 -4.30
N TYR A 73 7.16 -3.83 -3.17
CA TYR A 73 6.83 -5.24 -2.97
C TYR A 73 5.45 -5.33 -2.32
N HIS A 74 4.55 -6.06 -2.92
CA HIS A 74 3.21 -6.25 -2.36
C HIS A 74 2.59 -7.57 -2.81
N VAL A 75 1.74 -8.14 -1.98
CA VAL A 75 0.98 -9.36 -2.30
C VAL A 75 -0.42 -8.96 -2.76
N TYR A 76 -0.80 -9.38 -3.97
CA TYR A 76 -2.07 -9.01 -4.57
C TYR A 76 -2.70 -10.18 -5.34
N VAL A 77 -4.02 -10.19 -5.43
CA VAL A 77 -4.75 -11.15 -6.28
C VAL A 77 -4.70 -10.70 -7.71
N ASN A 78 -4.07 -11.47 -8.58
CA ASN A 78 -4.21 -11.29 -10.01
C ASN A 78 -5.20 -12.33 -10.58
N LYS A 79 -6.18 -11.86 -11.31
CA LYS A 79 -7.20 -12.74 -11.92
C LYS A 79 -6.63 -13.65 -13.02
N ASN A 80 -5.50 -13.28 -13.59
CA ASN A 80 -4.89 -13.95 -14.74
C ASN A 80 -3.71 -14.85 -14.38
N ASP A 81 -3.16 -14.75 -13.18
CA ASP A 81 -2.01 -15.54 -12.75
C ASP A 81 -2.41 -16.65 -11.79
N LYS A 82 -2.32 -17.87 -12.26
CA LYS A 82 -2.36 -19.09 -11.42
C LYS A 82 -0.99 -19.36 -10.79
N GLY A 83 -0.35 -18.34 -10.22
CA GLY A 83 1.02 -18.47 -9.77
C GLY A 83 1.35 -17.58 -8.58
N ASN A 84 2.52 -16.99 -8.62
CA ASN A 84 3.04 -16.12 -7.57
C ASN A 84 2.17 -14.86 -7.42
N SER A 85 1.75 -14.58 -6.19
CA SER A 85 0.96 -13.39 -5.83
C SER A 85 1.83 -12.23 -5.32
N LEU A 86 3.16 -12.40 -5.25
CA LEU A 86 4.08 -11.32 -4.97
C LEU A 86 4.36 -10.51 -6.24
N TYR A 87 4.07 -9.23 -6.17
CA TYR A 87 4.39 -8.25 -7.22
C TYR A 87 5.53 -7.36 -6.75
N VAL A 88 6.44 -7.09 -7.69
CA VAL A 88 7.56 -6.15 -7.50
C VAL A 88 7.50 -5.15 -8.64
N GLU A 89 7.05 -3.95 -8.34
CA GLU A 89 6.78 -2.94 -9.36
C GLU A 89 7.20 -1.55 -8.91
N THR A 90 7.39 -0.65 -9.85
CA THR A 90 7.67 0.76 -9.56
C THR A 90 6.40 1.47 -9.08
N ILE A 91 6.58 2.61 -8.41
CA ILE A 91 5.45 3.45 -7.99
C ILE A 91 4.55 3.83 -9.17
N ASP A 92 5.11 4.05 -10.36
CA ASP A 92 4.34 4.39 -11.56
C ASP A 92 3.39 3.26 -11.96
N ASN A 93 3.78 1.98 -11.81
CA ASN A 93 2.92 0.84 -12.04
C ASN A 93 1.94 0.61 -10.89
N PHE A 94 2.39 0.79 -9.65
CA PHE A 94 1.56 0.63 -8.45
C PHE A 94 0.33 1.55 -8.47
N ILE A 95 0.42 2.72 -9.10
CA ILE A 95 -0.67 3.71 -9.18
C ILE A 95 -1.54 3.59 -10.44
N GLN A 96 -1.36 2.57 -11.28
CA GLN A 96 -2.08 2.39 -12.54
C GLN A 96 -3.57 2.03 -12.43
N PRO A 97 -4.14 1.48 -11.33
CA PRO A 97 -5.58 1.21 -11.30
C PRO A 97 -6.39 2.46 -11.68
N GLU A 98 -7.28 2.32 -12.68
CA GLU A 98 -8.11 3.42 -13.19
C GLU A 98 -9.02 4.03 -12.12
N ASP A 99 -9.44 3.21 -11.17
CA ASP A 99 -10.28 3.56 -10.03
C ASP A 99 -9.49 3.99 -8.78
N LEU A 100 -8.20 4.30 -8.95
CA LEU A 100 -7.37 4.84 -7.87
C LEU A 100 -7.94 6.15 -7.35
N ASN A 101 -8.14 6.23 -6.04
CA ASN A 101 -8.67 7.42 -5.36
C ASN A 101 -7.86 7.86 -4.14
N TYR A 102 -6.85 7.08 -3.75
CA TYR A 102 -5.99 7.38 -2.61
C TYR A 102 -4.58 6.85 -2.84
N LEU A 103 -3.61 7.61 -2.38
CA LEU A 103 -2.20 7.20 -2.28
C LEU A 103 -1.58 7.87 -1.05
N SER A 104 -0.87 7.11 -0.23
CA SER A 104 0.01 7.66 0.80
C SER A 104 1.35 6.94 0.83
N ILE A 105 2.41 7.68 1.18
CA ILE A 105 3.76 7.16 1.35
C ILE A 105 4.22 7.51 2.75
N TRP A 106 4.70 6.49 3.46
CA TRP A 106 5.17 6.59 4.84
C TRP A 106 6.60 6.08 4.94
N GLN A 107 7.47 6.87 5.51
CA GLN A 107 8.86 6.52 5.76
C GLN A 107 8.98 5.83 7.13
N LEU A 108 9.60 4.66 7.19
CA LEU A 108 9.91 4.00 8.46
C LEU A 108 10.99 4.78 9.23
N LYS A 109 10.78 4.94 10.52
CA LYS A 109 11.72 5.61 11.43
C LYS A 109 12.72 4.63 12.03
N ASN A 110 13.86 5.17 12.46
CA ASN A 110 14.89 4.44 13.21
C ASN A 110 15.42 3.22 12.43
N ILE A 111 15.57 3.36 11.12
CA ILE A 111 16.18 2.39 10.23
C ILE A 111 17.62 2.82 9.99
N ASP A 112 18.56 2.19 10.68
CA ASP A 112 19.99 2.36 10.43
C ASP A 112 20.42 1.67 9.13
N PRO A 113 21.65 1.93 8.60
CA PRO A 113 22.10 1.33 7.34
C PRO A 113 22.17 -0.20 7.37
N GLN A 114 22.47 -0.82 8.51
CA GLN A 114 22.52 -2.27 8.65
C GLN A 114 21.11 -2.86 8.52
N LYS A 115 20.15 -2.28 9.23
CA LYS A 115 18.75 -2.69 9.21
C LYS A 115 18.11 -2.44 7.82
N PHE A 116 18.43 -1.31 7.17
CA PHE A 116 18.03 -1.05 5.79
C PHE A 116 18.48 -2.17 4.85
N ASN A 117 19.77 -2.55 4.90
CA ASN A 117 20.31 -3.61 4.05
C ASN A 117 19.69 -4.99 4.36
N ALA A 118 19.41 -5.27 5.63
CA ALA A 118 18.77 -6.51 6.04
C ALA A 118 17.34 -6.61 5.49
N ILE A 119 16.52 -5.56 5.63
CA ILE A 119 15.16 -5.52 5.07
C ILE A 119 15.19 -5.65 3.55
N LYS A 120 16.04 -4.88 2.89
CA LYS A 120 16.21 -4.99 1.43
C LYS A 120 16.59 -6.41 1.00
N SER A 121 17.47 -7.08 1.74
CA SER A 121 17.87 -8.47 1.45
C SER A 121 16.69 -9.44 1.59
N THR A 122 15.88 -9.32 2.65
CA THR A 122 14.69 -10.17 2.81
C THR A 122 13.66 -9.95 1.70
N LEU A 123 13.41 -8.72 1.30
CA LEU A 123 12.51 -8.39 0.18
C LEU A 123 13.01 -9.00 -1.14
N VAL A 124 14.30 -8.89 -1.46
CA VAL A 124 14.89 -9.51 -2.65
C VAL A 124 14.86 -11.05 -2.57
N GLN A 125 15.02 -11.62 -1.39
CA GLN A 125 14.91 -13.07 -1.21
C GLN A 125 13.48 -13.58 -1.41
N SER A 126 12.46 -12.79 -1.04
CA SER A 126 11.05 -13.15 -1.25
C SER A 126 10.67 -13.25 -2.74
N GLU A 127 11.38 -12.56 -3.65
CA GLU A 127 11.19 -12.71 -5.10
C GLU A 127 11.40 -14.16 -5.61
N LYS A 128 12.22 -14.93 -4.90
CA LYS A 128 12.53 -16.33 -5.24
C LYS A 128 11.51 -17.33 -4.66
N GLN A 129 10.57 -16.84 -3.86
CA GLN A 129 9.55 -17.67 -3.21
C GLN A 129 8.27 -17.65 -4.04
N ASN A 130 7.56 -18.78 -4.06
CA ASN A 130 6.21 -18.83 -4.61
C ASN A 130 5.23 -18.43 -3.50
N ILE A 131 4.86 -17.16 -3.47
CA ILE A 131 3.94 -16.60 -2.48
C ILE A 131 2.52 -16.65 -3.03
N ASN A 132 1.63 -17.33 -2.33
CA ASN A 132 0.21 -17.40 -2.67
C ASN A 132 -0.59 -16.34 -1.91
N PHE A 133 -1.71 -15.90 -2.49
CA PHE A 133 -2.63 -15.01 -1.79
C PHE A 133 -3.49 -15.81 -0.81
N ASP A 134 -3.59 -15.31 0.44
CA ASP A 134 -4.47 -15.88 1.45
C ASP A 134 -5.90 -15.32 1.33
N PHE A 135 -6.79 -16.10 0.72
CA PHE A 135 -8.21 -15.75 0.60
C PHE A 135 -9.01 -15.96 1.87
N ASN A 136 -8.48 -16.74 2.81
CA ASN A 136 -9.17 -17.09 4.04
C ASN A 136 -8.76 -16.21 5.23
N PHE A 137 -7.68 -15.45 5.08
CA PHE A 137 -7.08 -14.68 6.16
C PHE A 137 -6.77 -15.57 7.37
N ASP A 138 -6.11 -16.70 7.11
CA ASP A 138 -5.77 -17.70 8.12
C ASP A 138 -4.42 -17.35 8.76
N LYS A 139 -4.46 -17.04 10.04
CA LYS A 139 -3.25 -16.74 10.80
C LYS A 139 -2.25 -17.90 10.75
N GLY A 140 -1.03 -17.60 10.26
CA GLY A 140 0.05 -18.57 10.17
C GLY A 140 -0.08 -19.56 9.01
N SER A 141 -0.89 -19.24 8.00
CA SER A 141 -0.88 -19.92 6.71
C SER A 141 0.46 -19.70 6.01
N LYS A 142 0.74 -20.48 4.94
CA LYS A 142 1.90 -20.25 4.06
C LYS A 142 1.58 -19.24 2.94
N ALA A 143 0.36 -18.71 2.93
CA ALA A 143 -0.12 -17.69 2.02
C ALA A 143 -0.24 -16.37 2.77
N TYR A 144 -0.26 -15.24 2.05
CA TYR A 144 -0.30 -13.91 2.62
C TYR A 144 -1.36 -13.04 1.96
N TYR A 145 -1.97 -12.15 2.71
CA TYR A 145 -2.58 -10.94 2.15
C TYR A 145 -1.63 -9.75 2.33
N CYS A 146 -1.93 -8.61 1.70
CA CYS A 146 -0.96 -7.51 1.54
C CYS A 146 -0.30 -7.03 2.85
N SER A 147 -1.07 -6.76 3.89
CA SER A 147 -0.53 -6.25 5.16
C SER A 147 0.16 -7.34 5.99
N GLU A 148 -0.28 -8.60 5.93
CA GLU A 148 0.37 -9.70 6.62
C GLU A 148 1.78 -9.97 6.06
N TYR A 149 1.94 -9.96 4.74
CA TYR A 149 3.23 -10.08 4.09
C TYR A 149 4.22 -9.02 4.61
N ILE A 150 3.79 -7.77 4.70
CA ILE A 150 4.64 -6.68 5.17
C ILE A 150 5.01 -6.83 6.64
N VAL A 151 4.05 -7.22 7.48
CA VAL A 151 4.33 -7.47 8.90
C VAL A 151 5.35 -8.59 9.06
N ASP A 152 5.22 -9.68 8.29
CA ASP A 152 6.14 -10.80 8.35
C ASP A 152 7.55 -10.41 7.87
N GLU A 153 7.68 -9.72 6.74
CA GLU A 153 8.97 -9.24 6.23
C GLU A 153 9.67 -8.28 7.22
N LEU A 154 8.93 -7.37 7.84
CA LEU A 154 9.48 -6.47 8.85
C LEU A 154 9.85 -7.21 10.16
N LYS A 155 9.03 -8.18 10.57
CA LYS A 155 9.29 -9.00 11.76
C LYS A 155 10.54 -9.85 11.66
N LYS A 156 10.88 -10.40 10.47
CA LYS A 156 12.15 -11.07 10.19
C LYS A 156 13.36 -10.20 10.50
N ASN A 157 13.18 -8.88 10.48
CA ASN A 157 14.20 -7.87 10.76
C ASN A 157 14.02 -7.21 12.15
N GLY A 158 13.24 -7.81 13.05
CA GLY A 158 13.01 -7.34 14.41
C GLY A 158 12.12 -6.10 14.50
N ILE A 159 11.30 -5.80 13.49
CA ILE A 159 10.40 -4.65 13.47
C ILE A 159 8.95 -5.11 13.61
N GLU A 160 8.33 -4.80 14.74
CA GLU A 160 6.90 -4.98 14.94
C GLU A 160 6.18 -3.68 14.58
N ILE A 161 5.65 -3.58 13.35
CA ILE A 161 5.06 -2.34 12.84
C ILE A 161 3.61 -2.14 13.29
N MET A 162 2.87 -3.22 13.47
CA MET A 162 1.47 -3.23 13.92
C MET A 162 1.11 -4.55 14.59
N SER A 163 0.00 -4.56 15.32
CA SER A 163 -0.57 -5.76 15.96
C SER A 163 -1.79 -6.27 15.21
N TYR A 164 -2.18 -7.53 15.47
CA TYR A 164 -3.44 -8.09 15.01
C TYR A 164 -4.63 -7.29 15.54
N HIS A 165 -5.58 -7.07 14.68
CA HIS A 165 -6.90 -6.56 15.00
C HIS A 165 -7.95 -7.67 14.94
N LYS A 166 -9.00 -7.57 15.74
CA LYS A 166 -10.07 -8.56 15.79
C LYS A 166 -11.41 -7.89 15.49
N LYS A 167 -12.15 -8.40 14.53
CA LYS A 167 -13.45 -7.85 14.12
C LYS A 167 -14.46 -8.95 13.88
N GLY A 168 -15.67 -8.80 14.41
CA GLY A 168 -16.80 -9.63 14.04
C GLY A 168 -17.17 -9.43 12.57
N VAL A 169 -17.47 -10.52 11.88
CA VAL A 169 -17.92 -10.50 10.48
C VAL A 169 -19.28 -11.13 10.35
N THR A 170 -20.11 -10.57 9.49
CA THR A 170 -21.50 -11.00 9.27
C THR A 170 -21.83 -11.05 7.79
N GLY A 171 -23.01 -11.52 7.44
CA GLY A 171 -23.53 -11.50 6.09
C GLY A 171 -22.73 -12.34 5.10
N MET A 172 -22.40 -11.76 3.94
CA MET A 172 -21.69 -12.47 2.88
C MET A 172 -20.25 -12.82 3.28
N ILE A 173 -19.56 -11.94 4.00
CA ILE A 173 -18.17 -12.16 4.41
C ILE A 173 -18.07 -13.38 5.34
N SER A 174 -18.94 -13.46 6.36
CA SER A 174 -18.99 -14.61 7.27
C SER A 174 -19.29 -15.92 6.51
N LYS A 175 -20.20 -15.89 5.56
CA LYS A 175 -20.56 -17.08 4.74
C LYS A 175 -19.40 -17.54 3.87
N VAL A 176 -18.69 -16.61 3.20
CA VAL A 176 -17.56 -16.92 2.31
C VAL A 176 -16.37 -17.43 3.10
N LEU A 177 -16.03 -16.75 4.19
CA LEU A 177 -14.87 -17.11 5.02
C LEU A 177 -15.20 -18.24 6.01
N LYS A 178 -16.49 -18.60 6.19
CA LYS A 178 -16.96 -19.57 7.22
C LYS A 178 -16.44 -19.19 8.62
N LYS A 179 -16.45 -17.90 8.95
CA LYS A 179 -15.96 -17.34 10.20
C LYS A 179 -16.93 -16.26 10.70
N ASP A 180 -17.11 -16.17 12.02
CA ASP A 180 -17.88 -15.10 12.66
C ASP A 180 -16.98 -13.99 13.19
N THR A 181 -15.68 -14.24 13.22
CA THR A 181 -14.65 -13.30 13.67
C THR A 181 -13.43 -13.45 12.80
N LEU A 182 -12.88 -12.32 12.35
CA LEU A 182 -11.64 -12.26 11.63
C LEU A 182 -10.54 -11.64 12.52
N THR A 183 -9.36 -12.29 12.54
CA THR A 183 -8.15 -11.77 13.18
C THR A 183 -7.15 -11.48 12.07
N TYR A 184 -6.78 -10.22 11.92
CA TYR A 184 -6.02 -9.75 10.75
C TYR A 184 -5.16 -8.54 11.07
N PHE A 185 -4.26 -8.16 10.16
CA PHE A 185 -3.53 -6.90 10.19
C PHE A 185 -4.25 -5.88 9.31
N PRO A 186 -4.79 -4.77 9.85
CA PRO A 186 -5.43 -3.73 9.05
C PRO A 186 -4.43 -3.04 8.12
N VAL A 187 -4.90 -2.59 6.96
CA VAL A 187 -4.04 -1.86 6.00
C VAL A 187 -3.50 -0.56 6.61
N ASP A 188 -4.24 0.04 7.53
CA ASP A 188 -3.89 1.27 8.26
C ASP A 188 -3.34 1.02 9.68
N GLY A 189 -3.10 -0.22 10.06
CA GLY A 189 -2.77 -0.59 11.45
C GLY A 189 -1.47 0.04 11.98
N PHE A 190 -0.61 0.52 11.12
CA PHE A 190 0.65 1.19 11.48
C PHE A 190 0.53 2.72 11.62
N GLU A 191 -0.51 3.36 11.07
CA GLU A 191 -0.65 4.82 10.99
C GLU A 191 -0.65 5.51 12.36
N GLY A 192 -1.19 4.86 13.38
CA GLY A 192 -1.17 5.39 14.76
C GLY A 192 0.13 5.13 15.52
N SER A 193 1.11 4.43 14.92
CA SER A 193 2.37 4.11 15.56
C SER A 193 3.38 5.26 15.41
N ASN A 194 4.32 5.35 16.36
CA ASN A 194 5.45 6.28 16.24
C ASN A 194 6.57 5.74 15.31
N LYS A 195 6.35 4.62 14.62
CA LYS A 195 7.35 3.88 13.83
C LYS A 195 7.44 4.31 12.37
N ALA A 196 6.48 5.09 11.89
CA ALA A 196 6.47 5.65 10.54
C ALA A 196 6.06 7.13 10.55
N THR A 197 6.49 7.88 9.54
CA THR A 197 6.08 9.26 9.28
C THR A 197 5.50 9.35 7.89
N GLN A 198 4.32 9.95 7.75
CA GLN A 198 3.72 10.23 6.45
C GLN A 198 4.53 11.31 5.74
N VAL A 199 4.99 11.01 4.53
CA VAL A 199 5.79 11.95 3.69
C VAL A 199 5.01 12.41 2.47
N PHE A 200 3.93 11.70 2.13
CA PHE A 200 3.05 12.07 1.04
C PHE A 200 1.63 11.55 1.27
N GLU A 201 0.65 12.34 0.87
CA GLU A 201 -0.74 11.92 0.78
C GLU A 201 -1.42 12.58 -0.42
N TRP A 202 -2.25 11.81 -1.10
CA TRP A 202 -3.12 12.28 -2.16
C TRP A 202 -4.49 11.60 -2.07
N ILE A 203 -5.53 12.39 -2.13
CA ILE A 203 -6.94 11.98 -2.20
C ILE A 203 -7.51 12.61 -3.46
N LYS A 204 -8.24 11.81 -4.25
CA LYS A 204 -8.89 12.25 -5.50
C LYS A 204 -10.20 12.96 -5.19
#